data_3f2598e26553f6caafee303709bac661
#
_entry.id   3f2598e26553f6caafee303709bac661
#
_cell.length_a   1.000
_cell.length_b   1.000
_cell.length_c   1.000
_cell.angle_alpha   90.00
_cell.angle_beta   90.00
_cell.angle_gamma   90.00
#
_symmetry.space_group_name_H-M   'P 1'
#
loop_
_entity.id
_entity.type
_entity.pdbx_description
1 polymer ?
#
loop_
_entity_poly.entity_id
_entity_poly.type
_entity_poly.pdbx_seq_one_letter_code
_entity_poly.pdbx_strand_id
1 'polypeptide(L)'
;MLVGMIAGIIVGFLAPEFGASLEPVGDAFIALITMLLGPIIFCMVVAGIAAVRDLRKLGAVALRSLIYFEIVTTIAMIFGLVAVNIVRPGSDLRVDPASIEVSAAAEERIDAATGMHWSDYFTQLIPSNIVESFATGSILQILVFSVLFGIALTVVGEPAKAVARGVERLSTVLFTIVRFVTYLAPIGVFGAMAYTVGAHGAAVIAGLLKLIATFYTTSALFIVIVLGGVLLLVRLNPFHTLRYFREEVLLALGASSSEVALPGIIRKLERIGVDKGTAGVTVSAGYSFNLDGTSIYLSLTTVFIAQALGIDLDLGEQLLLLVIMLLSSKGTGGVTGGGFVMLNATVASTGLVPVAGTMLVLGIDRFMSECRAVVNSLGNAVAGLVIARWQGEVTAPSANAIMSGRDTGATGDEHDDQHDDRPAIGPIGATTAERSSQ
;
A
#
# COMPACT_ATOMS: atom_id res chain seq x y z
N MET A 1 19.03 -5.48 -3.47
CA MET A 1 18.83 -4.45 -2.45
C MET A 1 19.71 -4.70 -1.22
N LEU A 2 19.61 -5.83 -0.53
CA LEU A 2 20.37 -6.11 0.71
C LEU A 2 21.89 -6.03 0.50
N VAL A 3 22.40 -6.57 -0.61
CA VAL A 3 23.81 -6.45 -0.98
C VAL A 3 24.22 -5.00 -1.23
N GLY A 4 23.37 -4.22 -1.95
CA GLY A 4 23.62 -2.79 -2.16
C GLY A 4 23.65 -2.00 -0.85
N MET A 5 22.70 -2.28 0.06
CA MET A 5 22.65 -1.66 1.38
C MET A 5 23.93 -1.97 2.21
N ILE A 6 24.29 -3.24 2.34
CA ILE A 6 25.48 -3.65 3.10
C ILE A 6 26.75 -3.04 2.48
N ALA A 7 26.90 -3.12 1.16
CA ALA A 7 28.03 -2.53 0.46
C ALA A 7 28.09 -1.00 0.66
N GLY A 8 26.94 -0.30 0.59
CA GLY A 8 26.85 1.13 0.85
C GLY A 8 27.27 1.49 2.28
N ILE A 9 26.78 0.76 3.28
CA ILE A 9 27.18 0.94 4.68
C ILE A 9 28.70 0.75 4.85
N ILE A 10 29.27 -0.32 4.27
CA ILE A 10 30.70 -0.61 4.35
C ILE A 10 31.50 0.52 3.70
N VAL A 11 31.12 0.96 2.50
CA VAL A 11 31.82 2.05 1.79
C VAL A 11 31.71 3.37 2.57
N GLY A 12 30.52 3.73 3.05
CA GLY A 12 30.35 4.94 3.87
C GLY A 12 31.16 4.91 5.15
N PHE A 13 31.38 3.73 5.74
CA PHE A 13 32.17 3.58 6.96
C PHE A 13 33.68 3.58 6.70
N LEU A 14 34.15 2.87 5.67
CA LEU A 14 35.56 2.74 5.36
C LEU A 14 36.14 3.94 4.60
N ALA A 15 35.34 4.61 3.80
CA ALA A 15 35.72 5.75 2.97
C ALA A 15 34.64 6.86 3.04
N PRO A 16 34.53 7.58 4.16
CA PRO A 16 33.44 8.55 4.39
C PRO A 16 33.34 9.63 3.31
N GLU A 17 34.46 10.21 2.87
CA GLU A 17 34.50 11.23 1.82
C GLU A 17 34.00 10.68 0.47
N PHE A 18 34.40 9.47 0.10
CA PHE A 18 33.89 8.82 -1.10
C PHE A 18 32.41 8.45 -0.92
N GLY A 19 32.00 7.95 0.25
CA GLY A 19 30.61 7.68 0.56
C GLY A 19 29.75 8.93 0.40
N ALA A 20 30.18 10.05 0.95
CA ALA A 20 29.50 11.34 0.83
C ALA A 20 29.39 11.81 -0.64
N SER A 21 30.40 11.54 -1.49
CA SER A 21 30.35 11.90 -2.92
C SER A 21 29.34 11.08 -3.74
N LEU A 22 28.76 10.01 -3.19
CA LEU A 22 27.76 9.17 -3.84
C LEU A 22 26.29 9.67 -3.70
N GLU A 23 26.09 10.84 -3.08
CA GLU A 23 24.79 11.52 -2.98
C GLU A 23 24.04 11.54 -4.34
N PRO A 24 24.66 11.94 -5.50
CA PRO A 24 23.96 12.03 -6.77
C PRO A 24 23.37 10.69 -7.25
N VAL A 25 23.89 9.56 -6.77
CA VAL A 25 23.35 8.22 -7.12
C VAL A 25 22.02 7.96 -6.44
N GLY A 26 21.92 8.36 -5.16
CA GLY A 26 20.67 8.29 -4.41
C GLY A 26 19.63 9.27 -4.96
N ASP A 27 20.04 10.51 -5.23
CA ASP A 27 19.19 11.56 -5.79
C ASP A 27 18.62 11.19 -7.15
N ALA A 28 19.46 10.65 -8.05
CA ALA A 28 19.00 10.18 -9.36
C ALA A 28 17.90 9.11 -9.22
N PHE A 29 18.03 8.20 -8.25
CA PHE A 29 17.01 7.19 -8.00
C PHE A 29 15.71 7.82 -7.48
N ILE A 30 15.79 8.77 -6.54
CA ILE A 30 14.63 9.50 -6.04
C ILE A 30 13.98 10.32 -7.14
N ALA A 31 14.76 11.01 -7.98
CA ALA A 31 14.24 11.78 -9.11
C ALA A 31 13.47 10.88 -10.10
N LEU A 32 13.98 9.66 -10.39
CA LEU A 32 13.25 8.68 -11.21
C LEU A 32 11.91 8.27 -10.63
N ILE A 33 11.78 8.18 -9.32
CA ILE A 33 10.51 7.89 -8.65
C ILE A 33 9.62 9.13 -8.68
N THR A 34 10.16 10.29 -8.32
CA THR A 34 9.41 11.55 -8.17
C THR A 34 8.76 11.98 -9.50
N MET A 35 9.41 11.77 -10.65
CA MET A 35 8.83 12.08 -11.96
C MET A 35 7.53 11.32 -12.24
N LEU A 36 7.31 10.17 -11.60
CA LEU A 36 6.13 9.33 -11.79
C LEU A 36 5.00 9.65 -10.81
N LEU A 37 5.25 10.43 -9.74
CA LEU A 37 4.30 10.65 -8.66
C LEU A 37 2.99 11.25 -9.14
N GLY A 38 3.03 12.35 -9.86
CA GLY A 38 1.83 13.03 -10.34
C GLY A 38 0.92 12.12 -11.18
N PRO A 39 1.43 11.52 -12.26
CA PRO A 39 0.66 10.58 -13.08
C PRO A 39 0.13 9.36 -12.32
N ILE A 40 0.94 8.79 -11.41
CA ILE A 40 0.53 7.63 -10.61
C ILE A 40 -0.60 8.01 -9.67
N ILE A 41 -0.45 9.10 -8.89
CA ILE A 41 -1.49 9.56 -7.94
C ILE A 41 -2.79 9.81 -8.67
N PHE A 42 -2.74 10.52 -9.82
CA PHE A 42 -3.93 10.75 -10.64
C PHE A 42 -4.61 9.44 -11.03
N CYS A 43 -3.87 8.51 -11.63
CA CYS A 43 -4.45 7.26 -12.10
C CYS A 43 -5.00 6.42 -10.95
N MET A 44 -4.31 6.37 -9.82
CA MET A 44 -4.70 5.56 -8.66
C MET A 44 -5.95 6.10 -7.99
N VAL A 45 -6.00 7.40 -7.71
CA VAL A 45 -7.16 8.03 -7.08
C VAL A 45 -8.39 7.93 -7.97
N VAL A 46 -8.24 8.22 -9.27
CA VAL A 46 -9.32 8.11 -10.24
C VAL A 46 -9.81 6.67 -10.38
N ALA A 47 -8.91 5.69 -10.50
CA ALA A 47 -9.27 4.28 -10.58
C ALA A 47 -9.94 3.79 -9.29
N GLY A 48 -9.41 4.20 -8.13
CA GLY A 48 -10.01 3.89 -6.83
C GLY A 48 -11.45 4.41 -6.70
N ILE A 49 -11.70 5.67 -7.04
CA ILE A 49 -13.06 6.24 -6.99
C ILE A 49 -13.97 5.61 -8.04
N ALA A 50 -13.48 5.35 -9.26
CA ALA A 50 -14.24 4.70 -10.32
C ALA A 50 -14.63 3.25 -9.99
N ALA A 51 -13.78 2.52 -9.23
CA ALA A 51 -14.07 1.16 -8.76
C ALA A 51 -15.29 1.12 -7.82
N VAL A 52 -15.50 2.16 -7.01
CA VAL A 52 -16.68 2.28 -6.12
C VAL A 52 -18.00 2.21 -6.91
N ARG A 53 -18.00 2.57 -8.18
CA ARG A 53 -19.20 2.50 -9.04
C ARG A 53 -19.67 1.06 -9.30
N ASP A 54 -18.76 0.13 -9.52
CA ASP A 54 -19.12 -1.29 -9.70
C ASP A 54 -19.58 -1.90 -8.37
N LEU A 55 -19.05 -1.39 -7.25
CA LEU A 55 -19.49 -1.76 -5.91
C LEU A 55 -20.93 -1.32 -5.59
N ARG A 56 -21.50 -0.31 -6.29
CA ARG A 56 -22.91 0.09 -6.12
C ARG A 56 -23.91 -1.03 -6.46
N LYS A 57 -23.53 -1.97 -7.32
CA LYS A 57 -24.37 -3.11 -7.67
C LYS A 57 -24.56 -4.08 -6.50
N LEU A 58 -23.62 -4.13 -5.57
CA LEU A 58 -23.65 -4.94 -4.36
C LEU A 58 -24.13 -4.18 -3.11
N GLY A 59 -24.49 -2.90 -3.26
CA GLY A 59 -25.24 -2.12 -2.26
C GLY A 59 -24.60 -2.07 -0.89
N ALA A 60 -25.23 -2.70 0.10
CA ALA A 60 -24.83 -2.62 1.50
C ALA A 60 -23.44 -3.23 1.80
N VAL A 61 -22.99 -4.23 1.05
CA VAL A 61 -21.65 -4.85 1.23
C VAL A 61 -20.57 -3.83 0.99
N ALA A 62 -20.64 -3.14 -0.16
CA ALA A 62 -19.63 -2.15 -0.57
C ALA A 62 -19.56 -0.97 0.42
N LEU A 63 -20.71 -0.43 0.82
CA LEU A 63 -20.76 0.67 1.77
C LEU A 63 -20.18 0.27 3.14
N ARG A 64 -20.57 -0.90 3.66
CA ARG A 64 -20.06 -1.41 4.93
C ARG A 64 -18.55 -1.66 4.86
N SER A 65 -18.06 -2.20 3.74
CA SER A 65 -16.61 -2.40 3.52
C SER A 65 -15.87 -1.08 3.54
N LEU A 66 -16.34 -0.06 2.82
CA LEU A 66 -15.71 1.26 2.80
C LEU A 66 -15.68 1.92 4.18
N ILE A 67 -16.79 1.87 4.93
CA ILE A 67 -16.84 2.41 6.30
C ILE A 67 -15.83 1.67 7.20
N TYR A 68 -15.79 0.34 7.11
CA TYR A 68 -14.84 -0.47 7.85
C TYR A 68 -13.40 -0.09 7.53
N PHE A 69 -13.06 -0.01 6.24
CA PHE A 69 -11.70 0.34 5.80
C PHE A 69 -11.28 1.72 6.29
N GLU A 70 -12.16 2.71 6.21
CA GLU A 70 -11.83 4.07 6.64
C GLU A 70 -11.56 4.13 8.15
N ILE A 71 -12.38 3.46 8.94
CA ILE A 71 -12.19 3.40 10.41
C ILE A 71 -10.87 2.70 10.75
N VAL A 72 -10.62 1.51 10.19
CA VAL A 72 -9.44 0.70 10.55
C VAL A 72 -8.16 1.35 10.05
N THR A 73 -8.16 1.90 8.84
CA THR A 73 -7.02 2.65 8.26
C THR A 73 -6.70 3.90 9.09
N THR A 74 -7.72 4.64 9.54
CA THR A 74 -7.52 5.81 10.43
C THR A 74 -6.88 5.40 11.75
N ILE A 75 -7.37 4.31 12.37
CA ILE A 75 -6.78 3.76 13.60
C ILE A 75 -5.33 3.34 13.35
N ALA A 76 -5.04 2.70 12.21
CA ALA A 76 -3.68 2.29 11.86
C ALA A 76 -2.71 3.50 11.76
N MET A 77 -3.14 4.59 11.14
CA MET A 77 -2.34 5.83 11.06
C MET A 77 -2.13 6.45 12.44
N ILE A 78 -3.15 6.46 13.29
CA ILE A 78 -3.04 6.96 14.67
C ILE A 78 -2.05 6.09 15.46
N PHE A 79 -2.06 4.76 15.29
CA PHE A 79 -1.09 3.87 15.92
C PHE A 79 0.35 4.23 15.51
N GLY A 80 0.58 4.49 14.22
CA GLY A 80 1.89 4.93 13.74
C GLY A 80 2.32 6.29 14.33
N LEU A 81 1.43 7.28 14.35
CA LEU A 81 1.70 8.59 14.97
C LEU A 81 1.99 8.48 16.47
N VAL A 82 1.21 7.73 17.21
CA VAL A 82 1.43 7.54 18.65
C VAL A 82 2.78 6.85 18.90
N ALA A 83 3.08 5.80 18.16
CA ALA A 83 4.33 5.05 18.29
C ALA A 83 5.56 5.94 18.04
N VAL A 84 5.57 6.72 16.95
CA VAL A 84 6.71 7.56 16.58
C VAL A 84 6.91 8.71 17.56
N ASN A 85 5.83 9.26 18.14
CA ASN A 85 5.93 10.32 19.15
C ASN A 85 6.39 9.80 20.51
N ILE A 86 6.07 8.55 20.87
CA ILE A 86 6.54 7.92 22.12
C ILE A 86 8.02 7.51 22.00
N VAL A 87 8.38 6.79 20.93
CA VAL A 87 9.72 6.20 20.77
C VAL A 87 10.73 7.21 20.27
N ARG A 88 10.31 8.19 19.49
CA ARG A 88 11.14 9.23 18.85
C ARG A 88 12.41 8.65 18.19
N PRO A 89 12.25 7.75 17.21
CA PRO A 89 13.39 7.04 16.63
C PRO A 89 14.33 7.95 15.82
N GLY A 90 13.87 9.10 15.35
CA GLY A 90 14.65 10.07 14.58
C GLY A 90 15.39 11.12 15.40
N SER A 91 15.02 11.34 16.68
CA SER A 91 15.51 12.46 17.49
C SER A 91 17.02 12.49 17.73
N ASP A 92 17.67 11.33 17.68
CA ASP A 92 19.09 11.19 17.94
C ASP A 92 19.96 11.40 16.68
N LEU A 93 19.33 11.50 15.49
CA LEU A 93 20.04 11.50 14.21
C LEU A 93 20.69 12.82 13.83
N ARG A 94 20.12 13.96 14.24
CA ARG A 94 20.62 15.31 13.98
C ARG A 94 21.25 15.49 12.60
N VAL A 95 20.52 15.07 11.56
CA VAL A 95 20.93 15.30 10.18
C VAL A 95 20.79 16.81 9.93
N ASP A 96 21.87 17.45 9.54
CA ASP A 96 21.83 18.88 9.23
C ASP A 96 20.91 19.09 8.01
N PRO A 97 19.79 19.80 8.13
CA PRO A 97 18.91 20.09 6.99
C PRO A 97 19.65 20.79 5.84
N ALA A 98 20.67 21.59 6.14
CA ALA A 98 21.50 22.27 5.15
C ALA A 98 22.42 21.32 4.38
N SER A 99 22.69 20.10 4.91
CA SER A 99 23.46 19.07 4.20
C SER A 99 22.62 18.31 3.16
N ILE A 100 21.30 18.47 3.20
CA ILE A 100 20.40 17.97 2.18
C ILE A 100 20.09 19.17 1.29
N GLU A 101 20.57 19.16 0.04
CA GLU A 101 20.22 20.20 -0.93
C GLU A 101 18.69 20.29 -1.07
N VAL A 102 18.09 21.11 -0.21
CA VAL A 102 16.68 21.47 -0.33
C VAL A 102 16.60 22.31 -1.59
N SER A 103 15.95 21.82 -2.63
CA SER A 103 15.77 22.63 -3.85
C SER A 103 15.12 23.97 -3.45
N ALA A 104 15.56 25.08 -4.04
CA ALA A 104 15.01 26.43 -3.78
C ALA A 104 13.47 26.45 -3.83
N ALA A 105 12.85 25.57 -4.65
CA ALA A 105 11.40 25.38 -4.70
C ALA A 105 10.80 24.69 -3.45
N ALA A 106 11.59 23.95 -2.68
CA ALA A 106 11.12 23.33 -1.43
C ALA A 106 11.30 24.30 -0.26
N GLU A 107 12.38 25.11 -0.24
CA GLU A 107 12.54 26.22 0.73
C GLU A 107 11.42 27.25 0.59
N GLU A 108 11.11 27.66 -0.64
CA GLU A 108 10.02 28.61 -0.92
C GLU A 108 8.65 28.08 -0.45
N ARG A 109 8.44 26.75 -0.49
CA ARG A 109 7.22 26.11 0.01
C ARG A 109 7.17 26.02 1.53
N ILE A 110 8.30 25.75 2.19
CA ILE A 110 8.42 25.72 3.66
C ILE A 110 8.18 27.12 4.22
N ASP A 111 8.80 28.13 3.64
CA ASP A 111 8.62 29.53 4.05
C ASP A 111 7.19 30.03 3.78
N ALA A 112 6.59 29.62 2.67
CA ALA A 112 5.20 29.92 2.36
C ALA A 112 4.23 29.23 3.35
N ALA A 113 4.53 28.04 3.83
CA ALA A 113 3.67 27.31 4.78
C ALA A 113 3.70 27.88 6.19
N THR A 114 4.84 28.43 6.64
CA THR A 114 5.00 28.97 8.01
C THR A 114 4.28 30.29 8.27
N GLY A 115 3.79 30.97 7.23
CA GLY A 115 3.06 32.26 7.34
C GLY A 115 1.59 32.22 6.92
N MET A 116 1.05 31.04 6.53
CA MET A 116 -0.29 30.95 5.94
C MET A 116 -1.42 30.91 6.97
N HIS A 117 -2.46 31.72 6.70
CA HIS A 117 -3.77 31.50 7.31
C HIS A 117 -4.45 30.26 6.70
N TRP A 118 -5.23 29.55 7.50
CA TRP A 118 -6.00 28.38 7.05
C TRP A 118 -6.82 28.61 5.76
N SER A 119 -7.32 29.87 5.57
CA SER A 119 -8.04 30.27 4.35
C SER A 119 -7.19 30.17 3.09
N ASP A 120 -5.90 30.56 3.20
CA ASP A 120 -4.99 30.60 2.04
C ASP A 120 -4.58 29.18 1.62
N TYR A 121 -4.51 28.26 2.60
CA TYR A 121 -4.27 26.85 2.34
C TYR A 121 -5.39 26.23 1.48
N PHE A 122 -6.66 26.52 1.80
CA PHE A 122 -7.79 26.02 1.02
C PHE A 122 -7.87 26.59 -0.39
N THR A 123 -7.50 27.87 -0.58
CA THR A 123 -7.50 28.48 -1.91
C THR A 123 -6.40 27.95 -2.80
N GLN A 124 -5.23 27.61 -2.23
CA GLN A 124 -4.11 27.01 -2.96
C GLN A 124 -4.34 25.53 -3.33
N LEU A 125 -5.31 24.85 -2.71
CA LEU A 125 -5.73 23.49 -3.10
C LEU A 125 -6.33 23.45 -4.51
N ILE A 126 -6.94 24.55 -4.96
CA ILE A 126 -7.63 24.59 -6.25
C ILE A 126 -6.64 25.11 -7.31
N PRO A 127 -6.24 24.27 -8.28
CA PRO A 127 -5.30 24.71 -9.30
C PRO A 127 -5.93 25.76 -10.23
N SER A 128 -5.16 26.76 -10.60
CA SER A 128 -5.52 27.69 -11.67
C SER A 128 -5.51 27.00 -13.04
N ASN A 129 -4.60 26.03 -13.21
CA ASN A 129 -4.46 25.23 -14.42
C ASN A 129 -3.95 23.83 -14.05
N ILE A 130 -4.70 22.80 -14.45
CA ILE A 130 -4.34 21.42 -14.13
C ILE A 130 -3.02 20.97 -14.79
N VAL A 131 -2.73 21.42 -16.01
CA VAL A 131 -1.49 21.09 -16.70
C VAL A 131 -0.28 21.66 -15.95
N GLU A 132 -0.40 22.87 -15.42
CA GLU A 132 0.61 23.49 -14.58
C GLU A 132 0.86 22.66 -13.31
N SER A 133 -0.19 22.14 -12.66
CA SER A 133 -0.06 21.32 -11.47
C SER A 133 0.75 20.04 -11.73
N PHE A 134 0.56 19.40 -12.91
CA PHE A 134 1.38 18.26 -13.31
C PHE A 134 2.81 18.65 -13.65
N ALA A 135 3.02 19.81 -14.33
CA ALA A 135 4.34 20.29 -14.72
C ALA A 135 5.18 20.73 -13.51
N THR A 136 4.56 21.38 -12.51
CA THR A 136 5.22 21.84 -11.28
C THR A 136 5.29 20.75 -10.20
N GLY A 137 4.62 19.59 -10.40
CA GLY A 137 4.56 18.52 -9.42
C GLY A 137 3.76 18.87 -8.15
N SER A 138 2.77 19.76 -8.25
CA SER A 138 1.89 20.15 -7.13
C SER A 138 0.93 19.02 -6.77
N ILE A 139 1.42 18.05 -5.97
CA ILE A 139 0.73 16.79 -5.67
C ILE A 139 -0.67 17.01 -5.09
N LEU A 140 -0.82 17.99 -4.19
CA LEU A 140 -2.10 18.29 -3.54
C LEU A 140 -3.14 18.77 -4.55
N GLN A 141 -2.76 19.61 -5.50
CA GLN A 141 -3.63 20.09 -6.57
C GLN A 141 -4.01 18.94 -7.53
N ILE A 142 -3.01 18.08 -7.85
CA ILE A 142 -3.26 16.86 -8.64
C ILE A 142 -4.26 15.95 -7.93
N LEU A 143 -4.14 15.79 -6.59
CA LEU A 143 -5.04 15.00 -5.78
C LEU A 143 -6.48 15.54 -5.83
N VAL A 144 -6.67 16.86 -5.62
CA VAL A 144 -7.99 17.51 -5.70
C VAL A 144 -8.62 17.29 -7.08
N PHE A 145 -7.86 17.52 -8.15
CA PHE A 145 -8.35 17.27 -9.51
C PHE A 145 -8.71 15.80 -9.72
N SER A 146 -7.88 14.87 -9.23
CA SER A 146 -8.10 13.43 -9.36
C SER A 146 -9.39 12.99 -8.68
N VAL A 147 -9.69 13.53 -7.50
CA VAL A 147 -10.95 13.27 -6.78
C VAL A 147 -12.14 13.78 -7.57
N LEU A 148 -12.08 15.03 -8.04
CA LEU A 148 -13.16 15.63 -8.86
C LEU A 148 -13.36 14.84 -10.16
N PHE A 149 -12.28 14.44 -10.83
CA PHE A 149 -12.34 13.68 -12.07
C PHE A 149 -12.93 12.28 -11.83
N GLY A 150 -12.52 11.58 -10.76
CA GLY A 150 -13.07 10.28 -10.38
C GLY A 150 -14.57 10.34 -10.06
N ILE A 151 -15.00 11.38 -9.31
CA ILE A 151 -16.43 11.65 -9.04
C ILE A 151 -17.18 11.91 -10.36
N ALA A 152 -16.64 12.74 -11.24
CA ALA A 152 -17.25 13.05 -12.53
C ALA A 152 -17.43 11.77 -13.38
N LEU A 153 -16.45 10.90 -13.46
CA LEU A 153 -16.57 9.59 -14.14
C LEU A 153 -17.71 8.75 -13.55
N THR A 154 -17.86 8.78 -12.23
CA THR A 154 -18.92 8.05 -11.52
C THR A 154 -20.32 8.62 -11.84
N VAL A 155 -20.45 9.94 -11.94
CA VAL A 155 -21.70 10.63 -12.24
C VAL A 155 -22.11 10.45 -13.69
N VAL A 156 -21.16 10.61 -14.64
CA VAL A 156 -21.40 10.43 -16.09
C VAL A 156 -21.89 9.01 -16.41
N GLY A 157 -21.40 8.06 -15.72
CA GLY A 157 -21.94 6.71 -15.81
C GLY A 157 -21.41 5.89 -16.99
N GLU A 158 -22.30 5.15 -17.67
CA GLU A 158 -21.95 4.21 -18.75
C GLU A 158 -21.06 4.82 -19.85
N PRO A 159 -21.29 6.06 -20.35
CA PRO A 159 -20.44 6.67 -21.35
C PRO A 159 -18.98 6.85 -20.92
N ALA A 160 -18.74 7.02 -19.60
CA ALA A 160 -17.40 7.24 -19.06
C ALA A 160 -16.59 5.95 -18.80
N LYS A 161 -17.19 4.77 -18.97
CA LYS A 161 -16.48 3.48 -18.72
C LYS A 161 -15.23 3.30 -19.58
N ALA A 162 -15.22 3.81 -20.80
CA ALA A 162 -14.05 3.73 -21.67
C ALA A 162 -12.88 4.55 -21.09
N VAL A 163 -13.16 5.74 -20.55
CA VAL A 163 -12.19 6.61 -19.90
C VAL A 163 -11.66 5.96 -18.62
N ALA A 164 -12.55 5.45 -17.75
CA ALA A 164 -12.14 4.77 -16.51
C ALA A 164 -11.20 3.59 -16.79
N ARG A 165 -11.54 2.74 -17.77
CA ARG A 165 -10.66 1.64 -18.23
C ARG A 165 -9.35 2.13 -18.84
N GLY A 166 -9.35 3.28 -19.52
CA GLY A 166 -8.15 3.91 -20.04
C GLY A 166 -7.20 4.33 -18.92
N VAL A 167 -7.71 4.96 -17.87
CA VAL A 167 -6.96 5.35 -16.68
C VAL A 167 -6.39 4.13 -15.95
N GLU A 168 -7.17 3.06 -15.80
CA GLU A 168 -6.72 1.81 -15.18
C GLU A 168 -5.58 1.16 -15.98
N ARG A 169 -5.68 1.13 -17.31
CA ARG A 169 -4.60 0.65 -18.18
C ARG A 169 -3.35 1.52 -18.09
N LEU A 170 -3.53 2.86 -18.04
CA LEU A 170 -2.42 3.79 -17.86
C LEU A 170 -1.74 3.55 -16.51
N SER A 171 -2.49 3.33 -15.44
CA SER A 171 -1.96 2.94 -14.13
C SER A 171 -1.07 1.69 -14.23
N THR A 172 -1.52 0.66 -14.96
CA THR A 172 -0.73 -0.58 -15.18
C THR A 172 0.61 -0.28 -15.89
N VAL A 173 0.59 0.60 -16.89
CA VAL A 173 1.81 1.02 -17.59
C VAL A 173 2.75 1.77 -16.65
N LEU A 174 2.23 2.72 -15.87
CA LEU A 174 3.02 3.49 -14.91
C LEU A 174 3.65 2.59 -13.84
N PHE A 175 2.90 1.63 -13.27
CA PHE A 175 3.47 0.65 -12.34
C PHE A 175 4.50 -0.27 -13.00
N THR A 176 4.40 -0.54 -14.30
CA THR A 176 5.44 -1.25 -15.03
C THR A 176 6.72 -0.43 -15.11
N ILE A 177 6.63 0.89 -15.32
CA ILE A 177 7.77 1.80 -15.26
C ILE A 177 8.37 1.83 -13.85
N VAL A 178 7.54 1.92 -12.79
CA VAL A 178 8.01 1.81 -11.40
C VAL A 178 8.79 0.50 -11.19
N ARG A 179 8.31 -0.61 -11.75
CA ARG A 179 9.03 -1.89 -11.69
C ARG A 179 10.42 -1.79 -12.36
N PHE A 180 10.54 -1.14 -13.51
CA PHE A 180 11.84 -0.92 -14.14
C PHE A 180 12.76 -0.06 -13.28
N VAL A 181 12.23 1.03 -12.70
CA VAL A 181 12.98 1.86 -11.74
C VAL A 181 13.40 1.04 -10.51
N THR A 182 12.55 0.13 -10.03
CA THR A 182 12.86 -0.75 -8.89
C THR A 182 14.03 -1.72 -9.19
N TYR A 183 14.29 -2.08 -10.44
CA TYR A 183 15.51 -2.85 -10.79
C TYR A 183 16.80 -2.03 -10.56
N LEU A 184 16.74 -0.71 -10.60
CA LEU A 184 17.85 0.17 -10.27
C LEU A 184 17.99 0.42 -8.75
N ALA A 185 16.99 0.02 -7.97
CA ALA A 185 16.98 0.24 -6.53
C ALA A 185 18.22 -0.29 -5.77
N PRO A 186 18.85 -1.44 -6.13
CA PRO A 186 20.09 -1.85 -5.48
C PRO A 186 21.22 -0.81 -5.60
N ILE A 187 21.29 -0.11 -6.74
CA ILE A 187 22.28 0.95 -7.01
C ILE A 187 21.91 2.22 -6.24
N GLY A 188 20.63 2.63 -6.29
CA GLY A 188 20.14 3.77 -5.53
C GLY A 188 20.30 3.59 -4.01
N VAL A 189 19.98 2.39 -3.50
CA VAL A 189 20.16 2.04 -2.09
C VAL A 189 21.65 2.04 -1.70
N PHE A 190 22.52 1.51 -2.56
CA PHE A 190 23.97 1.57 -2.36
C PHE A 190 24.46 3.02 -2.20
N GLY A 191 24.10 3.91 -3.15
CA GLY A 191 24.47 5.31 -3.13
C GLY A 191 23.92 6.05 -1.91
N ALA A 192 22.62 5.89 -1.65
CA ALA A 192 21.96 6.51 -0.51
C ALA A 192 22.54 6.07 0.84
N MET A 193 22.81 4.79 1.03
CA MET A 193 23.41 4.28 2.28
C MET A 193 24.88 4.69 2.45
N ALA A 194 25.65 4.69 1.35
CA ALA A 194 27.03 5.16 1.39
C ALA A 194 27.10 6.65 1.75
N TYR A 195 26.24 7.47 1.14
CA TYR A 195 26.10 8.89 1.49
C TYR A 195 25.68 9.07 2.95
N THR A 196 24.58 8.43 3.35
CA THR A 196 24.00 8.57 4.69
C THR A 196 25.02 8.20 5.78
N VAL A 197 25.77 7.11 5.62
CA VAL A 197 26.78 6.69 6.60
C VAL A 197 28.04 7.54 6.48
N GLY A 198 28.47 7.90 5.27
CA GLY A 198 29.65 8.73 5.03
C GLY A 198 29.50 10.15 5.57
N ALA A 199 28.35 10.79 5.32
CA ALA A 199 28.08 12.15 5.75
C ALA A 199 27.68 12.27 7.24
N HIS A 200 26.92 11.29 7.76
CA HIS A 200 26.29 11.39 9.09
C HIS A 200 26.80 10.37 10.10
N GLY A 201 27.67 9.46 9.68
CA GLY A 201 28.30 8.46 10.55
C GLY A 201 27.38 7.28 10.93
N ALA A 202 27.94 6.39 11.78
CA ALA A 202 27.25 5.14 12.18
C ALA A 202 26.00 5.35 13.06
N ALA A 203 25.82 6.53 13.66
CA ALA A 203 24.66 6.84 14.49
C ALA A 203 23.34 6.69 13.72
N VAL A 204 23.34 6.97 12.41
CA VAL A 204 22.16 6.82 11.53
C VAL A 204 21.67 5.38 11.47
N ILE A 205 22.59 4.40 11.47
CA ILE A 205 22.22 2.97 11.45
C ILE A 205 21.41 2.62 12.70
N ALA A 206 21.81 3.12 13.86
CA ALA A 206 21.08 2.89 15.11
C ALA A 206 19.66 3.48 15.05
N GLY A 207 19.49 4.69 14.52
CA GLY A 207 18.18 5.30 14.30
C GLY A 207 17.30 4.52 13.32
N LEU A 208 17.87 4.03 12.22
CA LEU A 208 17.15 3.21 11.25
C LEU A 208 16.73 1.85 11.83
N LEU A 209 17.57 1.21 12.62
CA LEU A 209 17.23 -0.02 13.34
C LEU A 209 16.12 0.24 14.37
N LYS A 210 16.20 1.36 15.10
CA LYS A 210 15.15 1.80 16.04
C LYS A 210 13.82 2.05 15.31
N LEU A 211 13.87 2.64 14.09
CA LEU A 211 12.70 2.82 13.24
C LEU A 211 12.08 1.48 12.82
N ILE A 212 12.89 0.55 12.31
CA ILE A 212 12.43 -0.80 11.94
C ILE A 212 11.78 -1.49 13.16
N ALA A 213 12.46 -1.52 14.30
CA ALA A 213 11.95 -2.13 15.51
C ALA A 213 10.62 -1.49 15.96
N THR A 214 10.53 -0.16 15.90
CA THR A 214 9.29 0.58 16.23
C THR A 214 8.17 0.19 15.27
N PHE A 215 8.45 0.14 13.97
CA PHE A 215 7.44 -0.21 12.97
C PHE A 215 6.93 -1.65 13.13
N TYR A 216 7.82 -2.62 13.32
CA TYR A 216 7.43 -4.03 13.52
C TYR A 216 6.65 -4.21 14.83
N THR A 217 7.08 -3.57 15.91
CA THR A 217 6.37 -3.60 17.19
C THR A 217 4.98 -2.97 17.08
N THR A 218 4.88 -1.80 16.45
CA THR A 218 3.61 -1.11 16.22
C THR A 218 2.66 -1.96 15.38
N SER A 219 3.18 -2.58 14.32
CA SER A 219 2.42 -3.48 13.44
C SER A 219 1.92 -4.72 14.18
N ALA A 220 2.77 -5.32 15.02
CA ALA A 220 2.38 -6.46 15.85
C ALA A 220 1.29 -6.06 16.87
N LEU A 221 1.46 -4.92 17.55
CA LEU A 221 0.45 -4.39 18.47
C LEU A 221 -0.86 -4.07 17.75
N PHE A 222 -0.82 -3.51 16.55
CA PHE A 222 -2.01 -3.26 15.73
C PHE A 222 -2.74 -4.57 15.39
N ILE A 223 -2.02 -5.59 14.96
CA ILE A 223 -2.61 -6.92 14.68
C ILE A 223 -3.29 -7.48 15.92
N VAL A 224 -2.62 -7.45 17.08
CA VAL A 224 -3.15 -8.04 18.31
C VAL A 224 -4.31 -7.22 18.90
N ILE A 225 -4.13 -5.91 19.00
CA ILE A 225 -5.09 -5.03 19.70
C ILE A 225 -6.25 -4.68 18.77
N VAL A 226 -5.98 -4.19 17.56
CA VAL A 226 -7.03 -3.67 16.67
C VAL A 226 -7.68 -4.81 15.90
N LEU A 227 -6.92 -5.56 15.09
CA LEU A 227 -7.49 -6.66 14.31
C LEU A 227 -8.01 -7.78 15.22
N GLY A 228 -7.26 -8.11 16.28
CA GLY A 228 -7.70 -9.07 17.30
C GLY A 228 -8.95 -8.60 18.05
N GLY A 229 -9.00 -7.34 18.46
CA GLY A 229 -10.16 -6.73 19.11
C GLY A 229 -11.40 -6.74 18.21
N VAL A 230 -11.25 -6.37 16.93
CA VAL A 230 -12.34 -6.42 15.94
C VAL A 230 -12.87 -7.85 15.76
N LEU A 231 -11.99 -8.86 15.67
CA LEU A 231 -12.39 -10.27 15.60
C LEU A 231 -13.17 -10.69 16.84
N LEU A 232 -12.73 -10.30 18.03
CA LEU A 232 -13.43 -10.59 19.30
C LEU A 232 -14.81 -9.92 19.33
N LEU A 233 -14.96 -8.69 18.86
CA LEU A 233 -16.25 -7.99 18.77
C LEU A 233 -17.26 -8.75 17.91
N VAL A 234 -16.81 -9.40 16.83
CA VAL A 234 -17.67 -10.25 15.98
C VAL A 234 -17.69 -11.72 16.44
N ARG A 235 -17.16 -12.02 17.65
CA ARG A 235 -17.09 -13.33 18.31
C ARG A 235 -16.29 -14.39 17.51
N LEU A 236 -15.29 -13.95 16.77
CA LEU A 236 -14.32 -14.83 16.09
C LEU A 236 -13.04 -14.94 16.90
N ASN A 237 -12.40 -16.11 16.87
CA ASN A 237 -11.16 -16.35 17.61
C ASN A 237 -9.96 -15.83 16.79
N PRO A 238 -9.20 -14.81 17.29
CA PRO A 238 -8.07 -14.24 16.57
C PRO A 238 -6.96 -15.25 16.25
N PHE A 239 -6.68 -16.17 17.19
CA PHE A 239 -5.63 -17.17 17.01
C PHE A 239 -6.00 -18.19 15.91
N HIS A 240 -7.26 -18.66 15.88
CA HIS A 240 -7.74 -19.54 14.80
C HIS A 240 -7.71 -18.82 13.47
N THR A 241 -8.10 -17.54 13.42
CA THR A 241 -8.05 -16.72 12.20
C THR A 241 -6.62 -16.58 11.68
N LEU A 242 -5.67 -16.20 12.52
CA LEU A 242 -4.26 -16.06 12.14
C LEU A 242 -3.67 -17.39 11.64
N ARG A 243 -3.96 -18.48 12.35
CA ARG A 243 -3.52 -19.84 11.95
C ARG A 243 -4.12 -20.25 10.62
N TYR A 244 -5.38 -19.93 10.37
CA TYR A 244 -6.10 -20.29 9.15
C TYR A 244 -5.53 -19.57 7.91
N PHE A 245 -5.23 -18.29 8.02
CA PHE A 245 -4.68 -17.49 6.91
C PHE A 245 -3.13 -17.45 6.87
N ARG A 246 -2.44 -18.26 7.69
CA ARG A 246 -0.96 -18.23 7.80
C ARG A 246 -0.23 -18.40 6.46
N GLU A 247 -0.76 -19.23 5.56
CA GLU A 247 -0.14 -19.52 4.27
C GLU A 247 -0.15 -18.28 3.36
N GLU A 248 -1.28 -17.58 3.31
CA GLU A 248 -1.44 -16.33 2.57
C GLU A 248 -0.56 -15.22 3.16
N VAL A 249 -0.49 -15.14 4.49
CA VAL A 249 0.37 -14.19 5.20
C VAL A 249 1.86 -14.46 4.90
N LEU A 250 2.29 -15.73 4.94
CA LEU A 250 3.67 -16.11 4.60
C LEU A 250 3.98 -15.88 3.12
N LEU A 251 3.01 -16.10 2.23
CA LEU A 251 3.15 -15.81 0.81
C LEU A 251 3.32 -14.29 0.58
N ALA A 252 2.52 -13.46 1.25
CA ALA A 252 2.65 -12.01 1.19
C ALA A 252 3.99 -11.53 1.74
N LEU A 253 4.46 -12.09 2.86
CA LEU A 253 5.77 -11.82 3.44
C LEU A 253 6.89 -12.10 2.44
N GLY A 254 6.91 -13.30 1.87
CA GLY A 254 7.97 -13.72 0.94
C GLY A 254 7.99 -12.91 -0.35
N ALA A 255 6.83 -12.52 -0.87
CA ALA A 255 6.69 -11.69 -2.06
C ALA A 255 6.85 -10.19 -1.77
N SER A 256 6.80 -9.75 -0.50
CA SER A 256 6.69 -8.34 -0.09
C SER A 256 5.55 -7.60 -0.78
N SER A 257 4.45 -8.33 -1.05
CA SER A 257 3.26 -7.83 -1.74
C SER A 257 2.02 -8.54 -1.22
N SER A 258 1.00 -7.77 -0.83
CA SER A 258 -0.28 -8.35 -0.40
C SER A 258 -1.14 -8.86 -1.57
N GLU A 259 -0.84 -8.43 -2.80
CA GLU A 259 -1.58 -8.81 -4.02
C GLU A 259 -1.60 -10.34 -4.23
N VAL A 260 -0.46 -10.99 -4.04
CA VAL A 260 -0.30 -12.43 -4.26
C VAL A 260 -1.15 -13.29 -3.31
N ALA A 261 -1.52 -12.74 -2.15
CA ALA A 261 -2.33 -13.42 -1.16
C ALA A 261 -3.85 -13.33 -1.43
N LEU A 262 -4.30 -12.34 -2.22
CA LEU A 262 -5.73 -12.07 -2.41
C LEU A 262 -6.55 -13.27 -2.92
N PRO A 263 -6.10 -14.02 -3.97
CA PRO A 263 -6.86 -15.16 -4.45
C PRO A 263 -6.99 -16.26 -3.39
N GLY A 264 -5.95 -16.46 -2.56
CA GLY A 264 -5.96 -17.41 -1.45
C GLY A 264 -6.94 -16.98 -0.37
N ILE A 265 -6.92 -15.70 0.01
CA ILE A 265 -7.84 -15.12 1.00
C ILE A 265 -9.29 -15.28 0.55
N ILE A 266 -9.62 -14.95 -0.71
CA ILE A 266 -10.98 -15.10 -1.25
C ILE A 266 -11.43 -16.56 -1.15
N ARG A 267 -10.65 -17.52 -1.66
CA ARG A 267 -10.99 -18.95 -1.58
C ARG A 267 -11.18 -19.44 -0.14
N LYS A 268 -10.37 -18.99 0.81
CA LYS A 268 -10.50 -19.37 2.22
C LYS A 268 -11.74 -18.75 2.87
N LEU A 269 -12.12 -17.53 2.50
CA LEU A 269 -13.38 -16.91 2.93
C LEU A 269 -14.59 -17.69 2.38
N GLU A 270 -14.58 -18.06 1.10
CA GLU A 270 -15.65 -18.88 0.50
C GLU A 270 -15.80 -20.23 1.22
N ARG A 271 -14.69 -20.89 1.60
CA ARG A 271 -14.71 -22.14 2.37
C ARG A 271 -15.33 -21.97 3.77
N ILE A 272 -15.23 -20.79 4.38
CA ILE A 272 -15.89 -20.49 5.66
C ILE A 272 -17.40 -20.28 5.47
N GLY A 273 -17.86 -20.14 4.23
CA GLY A 273 -19.27 -19.89 3.88
C GLY A 273 -19.58 -18.44 3.58
N VAL A 274 -18.58 -17.61 3.32
CA VAL A 274 -18.77 -16.24 2.84
C VAL A 274 -19.21 -16.29 1.38
N ASP A 275 -20.25 -15.53 1.03
CA ASP A 275 -20.72 -15.44 -0.36
C ASP A 275 -19.61 -14.94 -1.30
N LYS A 276 -19.53 -15.51 -2.50
CA LYS A 276 -18.55 -15.16 -3.54
C LYS A 276 -18.51 -13.66 -3.84
N GLY A 277 -19.69 -13.03 -3.92
CA GLY A 277 -19.81 -11.59 -4.17
C GLY A 277 -19.22 -10.79 -3.01
N THR A 278 -19.56 -11.15 -1.78
CA THR A 278 -19.05 -10.48 -0.57
C THR A 278 -17.54 -10.65 -0.44
N ALA A 279 -17.03 -11.88 -0.57
CA ALA A 279 -15.58 -12.15 -0.50
C ALA A 279 -14.81 -11.40 -1.61
N GLY A 280 -15.28 -11.53 -2.86
CA GLY A 280 -14.66 -10.89 -4.02
C GLY A 280 -14.63 -9.37 -3.91
N VAL A 281 -15.77 -8.74 -3.57
CA VAL A 281 -15.86 -7.27 -3.44
C VAL A 281 -15.04 -6.76 -2.28
N THR A 282 -15.18 -7.36 -1.09
CA THR A 282 -14.49 -6.85 0.11
C THR A 282 -12.98 -6.97 -0.04
N VAL A 283 -12.48 -8.13 -0.48
CA VAL A 283 -11.02 -8.34 -0.59
C VAL A 283 -10.42 -7.53 -1.74
N SER A 284 -11.11 -7.44 -2.89
CA SER A 284 -10.61 -6.63 -4.02
C SER A 284 -10.65 -5.13 -3.73
N ALA A 285 -11.71 -4.63 -3.07
CA ALA A 285 -11.75 -3.25 -2.63
C ALA A 285 -10.71 -2.98 -1.53
N GLY A 286 -10.55 -3.91 -0.59
CA GLY A 286 -9.58 -3.82 0.50
C GLY A 286 -8.14 -3.72 0.01
N TYR A 287 -7.81 -4.33 -1.12
CA TYR A 287 -6.50 -4.19 -1.76
C TYR A 287 -6.09 -2.73 -2.03
N SER A 288 -7.05 -1.85 -2.29
CA SER A 288 -6.83 -0.43 -2.58
C SER A 288 -7.22 0.50 -1.43
N PHE A 289 -8.15 0.09 -0.56
CA PHE A 289 -8.73 0.95 0.47
C PHE A 289 -8.37 0.55 1.90
N ASN A 290 -7.94 -0.70 2.14
CA ASN A 290 -7.61 -1.22 3.47
C ASN A 290 -6.12 -1.58 3.55
N LEU A 291 -5.26 -0.58 3.45
CA LEU A 291 -3.81 -0.72 3.48
C LEU A 291 -3.24 -0.36 4.86
N ASP A 292 -3.66 -1.10 5.90
CA ASP A 292 -3.37 -0.81 7.31
C ASP A 292 -1.86 -0.72 7.60
N GLY A 293 -1.08 -1.68 7.09
CA GLY A 293 0.37 -1.69 7.26
C GLY A 293 1.06 -0.53 6.53
N THR A 294 0.56 -0.16 5.35
CA THR A 294 1.04 1.03 4.63
C THR A 294 0.69 2.31 5.39
N SER A 295 -0.46 2.36 6.02
CA SER A 295 -0.91 3.52 6.82
C SER A 295 -0.06 3.74 8.06
N ILE A 296 0.27 2.66 8.80
CA ILE A 296 1.25 2.71 9.92
C ILE A 296 2.61 3.20 9.39
N TYR A 297 3.05 2.65 8.27
CA TYR A 297 4.33 3.02 7.65
C TYR A 297 4.40 4.49 7.29
N LEU A 298 3.39 5.01 6.59
CA LEU A 298 3.37 6.41 6.15
C LEU A 298 3.44 7.38 7.34
N SER A 299 2.57 7.20 8.33
CA SER A 299 2.51 8.09 9.49
C SER A 299 3.79 8.03 10.32
N LEU A 300 4.30 6.83 10.59
CA LEU A 300 5.49 6.63 11.39
C LEU A 300 6.75 7.14 10.69
N THR A 301 6.89 6.83 9.38
CA THR A 301 8.10 7.17 8.63
C THR A 301 8.18 8.67 8.30
N THR A 302 7.07 9.31 7.97
CA THR A 302 7.06 10.76 7.69
C THR A 302 7.49 11.56 8.93
N VAL A 303 6.94 11.24 10.10
CA VAL A 303 7.32 11.93 11.35
C VAL A 303 8.75 11.55 11.77
N PHE A 304 9.20 10.32 11.51
CA PHE A 304 10.61 9.94 11.71
C PHE A 304 11.56 10.82 10.90
N ILE A 305 11.26 11.05 9.61
CA ILE A 305 12.08 11.90 8.75
C ILE A 305 12.10 13.34 9.30
N ALA A 306 10.96 13.88 9.71
CA ALA A 306 10.89 15.21 10.35
C ALA A 306 11.79 15.27 11.60
N GLN A 307 11.68 14.28 12.49
CA GLN A 307 12.53 14.18 13.70
C GLN A 307 14.02 14.11 13.36
N ALA A 308 14.39 13.32 12.33
CA ALA A 308 15.79 13.15 11.91
C ALA A 308 16.40 14.45 11.36
N LEU A 309 15.57 15.28 10.72
CA LEU A 309 15.93 16.59 10.18
C LEU A 309 15.80 17.73 11.20
N GLY A 310 15.41 17.42 12.44
CA GLY A 310 15.21 18.44 13.47
C GLY A 310 13.98 19.35 13.24
N ILE A 311 13.03 18.89 12.42
CA ILE A 311 11.76 19.58 12.15
C ILE A 311 10.76 19.15 13.23
N ASP A 312 10.40 20.06 14.11
CA ASP A 312 9.38 19.83 15.15
C ASP A 312 7.98 20.06 14.56
N LEU A 313 7.27 18.96 14.33
CA LEU A 313 5.87 19.00 13.88
C LEU A 313 4.95 19.12 15.09
N ASP A 314 4.16 20.19 15.12
CA ASP A 314 3.12 20.36 16.12
C ASP A 314 1.95 19.38 15.91
N LEU A 315 1.03 19.30 16.89
CA LEU A 315 -0.11 18.39 16.81
C LEU A 315 -1.05 18.72 15.63
N GLY A 316 -1.19 20.02 15.29
CA GLY A 316 -2.01 20.46 14.17
C GLY A 316 -1.44 20.00 12.83
N GLU A 317 -0.12 20.16 12.65
CA GLU A 317 0.61 19.70 11.47
C GLU A 317 0.55 18.17 11.33
N GLN A 318 0.70 17.43 12.44
CA GLN A 318 0.56 15.97 12.44
C GLN A 318 -0.87 15.52 12.09
N LEU A 319 -1.89 16.22 12.55
CA LEU A 319 -3.29 15.94 12.15
C LEU A 319 -3.54 16.29 10.68
N LEU A 320 -2.96 17.37 10.18
CA LEU A 320 -3.00 17.70 8.75
C LEU A 320 -2.34 16.60 7.91
N LEU A 321 -1.15 16.16 8.30
CA LEU A 321 -0.47 15.02 7.69
C LEU A 321 -1.37 13.79 7.65
N LEU A 322 -2.05 13.47 8.74
CA LEU A 322 -2.97 12.33 8.82
C LEU A 322 -4.10 12.44 7.78
N VAL A 323 -4.74 13.61 7.66
CA VAL A 323 -5.81 13.85 6.68
C VAL A 323 -5.29 13.67 5.25
N ILE A 324 -4.13 14.25 4.94
CA ILE A 324 -3.52 14.11 3.61
C ILE A 324 -3.17 12.65 3.31
N MET A 325 -2.61 11.93 4.28
CA MET A 325 -2.30 10.50 4.16
C MET A 325 -3.55 9.65 3.95
N LEU A 326 -4.65 9.94 4.66
CA LEU A 326 -5.92 9.25 4.46
C LEU A 326 -6.43 9.39 3.02
N LEU A 327 -6.30 10.57 2.44
CA LEU A 327 -6.71 10.81 1.06
C LEU A 327 -5.74 10.17 0.05
N SER A 328 -4.43 10.35 0.26
CA SER A 328 -3.40 9.88 -0.67
C SER A 328 -3.18 8.37 -0.61
N SER A 329 -3.43 7.71 0.54
CA SER A 329 -3.24 6.26 0.68
C SER A 329 -4.23 5.42 -0.13
N LYS A 330 -5.35 6.01 -0.59
CA LYS A 330 -6.36 5.29 -1.35
C LYS A 330 -5.91 5.02 -2.78
N GLY A 331 -6.01 3.78 -3.19
CA GLY A 331 -5.68 3.37 -4.57
C GLY A 331 -4.23 2.97 -4.83
N THR A 332 -3.33 3.00 -3.83
CA THR A 332 -1.92 2.61 -4.00
C THR A 332 -1.71 1.16 -4.39
N GLY A 333 -2.62 0.28 -4.00
CA GLY A 333 -2.43 -1.17 -4.10
C GLY A 333 -1.27 -1.68 -3.23
N GLY A 334 -1.34 -2.95 -2.85
CA GLY A 334 -0.31 -3.61 -2.02
C GLY A 334 0.88 -4.12 -2.81
N VAL A 335 1.35 -3.39 -3.85
CA VAL A 335 2.48 -3.79 -4.70
C VAL A 335 3.83 -3.45 -4.08
N THR A 336 4.85 -4.23 -4.43
CA THR A 336 6.23 -3.98 -4.00
C THR A 336 6.71 -2.60 -4.48
N GLY A 337 7.27 -1.79 -3.57
CA GLY A 337 7.73 -0.43 -3.88
C GLY A 337 6.63 0.65 -3.85
N GLY A 338 5.34 0.28 -3.94
CA GLY A 338 4.23 1.24 -3.93
C GLY A 338 4.19 2.10 -2.66
N GLY A 339 4.54 1.53 -1.51
CA GLY A 339 4.58 2.27 -0.25
C GLY A 339 5.65 3.37 -0.22
N PHE A 340 6.84 3.12 -0.80
CA PHE A 340 7.88 4.15 -0.88
C PHE A 340 7.50 5.28 -1.85
N VAL A 341 6.88 4.93 -2.98
CA VAL A 341 6.30 5.92 -3.91
C VAL A 341 5.28 6.79 -3.17
N MET A 342 4.40 6.16 -2.37
CA MET A 342 3.39 6.89 -1.60
C MET A 342 3.99 7.75 -0.48
N LEU A 343 5.06 7.29 0.18
CA LEU A 343 5.80 8.10 1.15
C LEU A 343 6.30 9.38 0.49
N ASN A 344 6.97 9.26 -0.66
CA ASN A 344 7.45 10.44 -1.41
C ASN A 344 6.29 11.36 -1.81
N ALA A 345 5.18 10.79 -2.28
CA ALA A 345 3.98 11.55 -2.62
C ALA A 345 3.39 12.30 -1.42
N THR A 346 3.31 11.65 -0.28
CA THR A 346 2.81 12.25 0.97
C THR A 346 3.72 13.38 1.43
N VAL A 347 5.02 13.14 1.49
CA VAL A 347 6.02 14.14 1.88
C VAL A 347 5.96 15.33 0.91
N ALA A 348 5.94 15.09 -0.40
CA ALA A 348 5.85 16.14 -1.42
C ALA A 348 4.55 16.96 -1.35
N SER A 349 3.41 16.32 -0.99
CA SER A 349 2.11 16.99 -0.93
C SER A 349 1.94 17.89 0.27
N THR A 350 2.66 17.63 1.35
CA THR A 350 2.55 18.41 2.60
C THR A 350 3.46 19.62 2.61
N GLY A 351 4.63 19.54 1.94
CA GLY A 351 5.66 20.55 1.99
C GLY A 351 6.31 20.75 3.37
N LEU A 352 5.85 20.02 4.40
CA LEU A 352 6.35 20.13 5.78
C LEU A 352 7.71 19.45 5.97
N VAL A 353 8.02 18.50 5.11
CA VAL A 353 9.26 17.69 5.18
C VAL A 353 9.87 17.65 3.78
N PRO A 354 11.19 17.86 3.62
CA PRO A 354 11.86 17.74 2.33
C PRO A 354 11.77 16.32 1.77
N VAL A 355 11.45 16.20 0.46
CA VAL A 355 11.39 14.89 -0.22
C VAL A 355 12.74 14.17 -0.19
N ALA A 356 13.84 14.91 -0.28
CA ALA A 356 15.19 14.36 -0.15
C ALA A 356 15.41 13.59 1.16
N GLY A 357 14.72 13.95 2.24
CA GLY A 357 14.76 13.22 3.51
C GLY A 357 14.30 11.76 3.40
N THR A 358 13.54 11.39 2.36
CA THR A 358 13.14 9.99 2.12
C THR A 358 14.31 9.08 1.77
N MET A 359 15.45 9.64 1.34
CA MET A 359 16.70 8.88 1.14
C MET A 359 17.13 8.13 2.40
N LEU A 360 16.92 8.72 3.58
CA LEU A 360 17.27 8.11 4.86
C LEU A 360 16.65 6.73 5.03
N VAL A 361 15.43 6.54 4.54
CA VAL A 361 14.66 5.30 4.74
C VAL A 361 14.69 4.36 3.52
N LEU A 362 15.21 4.82 2.37
CA LEU A 362 15.25 4.04 1.14
C LEU A 362 15.94 2.67 1.34
N GLY A 363 17.06 2.66 2.07
CA GLY A 363 17.84 1.46 2.32
C GLY A 363 17.10 0.38 3.11
N ILE A 364 16.19 0.79 3.98
CA ILE A 364 15.45 -0.11 4.87
C ILE A 364 14.03 -0.42 4.37
N ASP A 365 13.55 0.26 3.31
CA ASP A 365 12.16 0.12 2.83
C ASP A 365 11.79 -1.33 2.49
N ARG A 366 12.76 -2.15 2.06
CA ARG A 366 12.52 -3.56 1.77
C ARG A 366 11.96 -4.31 2.99
N PHE A 367 12.58 -4.15 4.15
CA PHE A 367 12.12 -4.78 5.40
C PHE A 367 10.74 -4.26 5.79
N MET A 368 10.55 -2.95 5.67
CA MET A 368 9.26 -2.35 5.99
C MET A 368 8.17 -2.81 5.02
N SER A 369 8.52 -3.06 3.74
CA SER A 369 7.59 -3.59 2.73
C SER A 369 7.08 -4.99 3.06
N GLU A 370 7.94 -5.86 3.59
CA GLU A 370 7.57 -7.21 4.03
C GLU A 370 6.54 -7.15 5.16
N CYS A 371 6.78 -6.33 6.18
CA CYS A 371 5.84 -6.16 7.29
C CYS A 371 4.52 -5.52 6.83
N ARG A 372 4.57 -4.50 5.95
CA ARG A 372 3.36 -3.89 5.34
C ARG A 372 2.49 -4.94 4.66
N ALA A 373 3.11 -5.83 3.85
CA ALA A 373 2.40 -6.87 3.12
C ALA A 373 1.66 -7.84 4.05
N VAL A 374 2.28 -8.21 5.17
CA VAL A 374 1.67 -9.05 6.21
C VAL A 374 0.45 -8.38 6.82
N VAL A 375 0.60 -7.13 7.28
CA VAL A 375 -0.50 -6.40 7.94
C VAL A 375 -1.66 -6.16 6.98
N ASN A 376 -1.37 -5.73 5.74
CA ASN A 376 -2.39 -5.49 4.71
C ASN A 376 -3.15 -6.78 4.35
N SER A 377 -2.46 -7.91 4.17
CA SER A 377 -3.10 -9.19 3.84
C SER A 377 -4.01 -9.68 4.97
N LEU A 378 -3.52 -9.57 6.21
CA LEU A 378 -4.29 -9.97 7.39
C LEU A 378 -5.50 -9.04 7.61
N GLY A 379 -5.31 -7.73 7.46
CA GLY A 379 -6.38 -6.73 7.51
C GLY A 379 -7.49 -7.03 6.50
N ASN A 380 -7.14 -7.39 5.26
CA ASN A 380 -8.11 -7.76 4.22
C ASN A 380 -8.85 -9.08 4.55
N ALA A 381 -8.17 -10.08 5.12
CA ALA A 381 -8.81 -11.32 5.55
C ALA A 381 -9.80 -11.05 6.70
N VAL A 382 -9.40 -10.23 7.68
CA VAL A 382 -10.28 -9.82 8.80
C VAL A 382 -11.47 -9.02 8.29
N ALA A 383 -11.27 -8.09 7.36
CA ALA A 383 -12.35 -7.31 6.74
C ALA A 383 -13.41 -8.24 6.10
N GLY A 384 -12.97 -9.22 5.31
CA GLY A 384 -13.87 -10.20 4.70
C GLY A 384 -14.74 -10.94 5.72
N LEU A 385 -14.13 -11.38 6.83
CA LEU A 385 -14.85 -12.05 7.94
C LEU A 385 -15.84 -11.11 8.64
N VAL A 386 -15.43 -9.87 8.92
CA VAL A 386 -16.27 -8.88 9.61
C VAL A 386 -17.48 -8.51 8.76
N ILE A 387 -17.26 -8.24 7.47
CA ILE A 387 -18.35 -7.88 6.55
C ILE A 387 -19.33 -9.04 6.38
N ALA A 388 -18.85 -10.28 6.21
CA ALA A 388 -19.70 -11.45 6.14
C ALA A 388 -20.54 -11.66 7.42
N ARG A 389 -19.95 -11.39 8.60
CA ARG A 389 -20.67 -11.39 9.87
C ARG A 389 -21.76 -10.30 9.96
N TRP A 390 -21.45 -9.09 9.47
CA TRP A 390 -22.43 -7.98 9.42
C TRP A 390 -23.55 -8.21 8.40
N GLN A 391 -23.29 -9.04 7.39
CA GLN A 391 -24.32 -9.46 6.41
C GLN A 391 -25.16 -10.63 6.91
N GLY A 392 -24.71 -11.33 7.96
CA GLY A 392 -25.37 -12.54 8.46
C GLY A 392 -25.11 -13.81 7.65
N GLU A 393 -24.15 -13.77 6.73
CA GLU A 393 -23.78 -14.90 5.85
C GLU A 393 -23.15 -16.05 6.63
N VAL A 394 -22.37 -15.71 7.66
CA VAL A 394 -21.59 -16.68 8.43
C VAL A 394 -21.90 -16.55 9.91
N THR A 395 -22.07 -17.66 10.62
CA THR A 395 -22.21 -17.68 12.09
C THR A 395 -20.85 -17.81 12.78
N ALA A 396 -20.69 -17.22 13.96
CA ALA A 396 -19.42 -17.29 14.68
C ALA A 396 -19.04 -18.76 15.07
N PRO A 397 -19.97 -19.63 15.53
CA PRO A 397 -19.63 -21.02 15.80
C PRO A 397 -19.14 -21.79 14.58
N SER A 398 -19.81 -21.65 13.42
CA SER A 398 -19.43 -22.31 12.17
C SER A 398 -18.04 -21.85 11.69
N ALA A 399 -17.82 -20.53 11.62
CA ALA A 399 -16.54 -19.97 11.20
C ALA A 399 -15.38 -20.43 12.12
N ASN A 400 -15.57 -20.37 13.44
CA ASN A 400 -14.55 -20.81 14.39
C ASN A 400 -14.27 -22.33 14.29
N ALA A 401 -15.29 -23.16 14.03
CA ALA A 401 -15.12 -24.59 13.83
C ALA A 401 -14.25 -24.89 12.60
N ILE A 402 -14.57 -24.28 11.47
CA ILE A 402 -13.79 -24.44 10.21
C ILE A 402 -12.37 -23.92 10.40
N MET A 403 -12.19 -22.74 10.95
CA MET A 403 -10.85 -22.14 11.15
C MET A 403 -9.99 -22.91 12.16
N SER A 404 -10.64 -23.65 13.11
CA SER A 404 -9.91 -24.51 14.07
C SER A 404 -9.54 -25.89 13.49
N GLY A 405 -10.02 -26.23 12.29
CA GLY A 405 -9.82 -27.54 11.68
C GLY A 405 -10.75 -28.64 12.25
N ARG A 406 -11.81 -28.24 12.95
CA ARG A 406 -12.89 -29.16 13.33
C ARG A 406 -13.82 -29.26 12.14
N ASP A 407 -13.75 -30.39 11.45
CA ASP A 407 -14.61 -30.70 10.30
C ASP A 407 -16.07 -30.73 10.80
N THR A 408 -16.82 -29.68 10.52
CA THR A 408 -18.26 -29.72 10.68
C THR A 408 -18.80 -30.38 9.43
N GLY A 409 -18.95 -31.69 9.43
CA GLY A 409 -19.52 -32.47 8.35
C GLY A 409 -20.95 -32.09 7.99
N ALA A 410 -21.11 -30.90 7.39
CA ALA A 410 -22.37 -30.35 6.90
C ALA A 410 -22.11 -29.44 5.70
N THR A 411 -21.62 -30.02 4.64
CA THR A 411 -21.96 -29.69 3.25
C THR A 411 -21.63 -30.97 2.46
N GLY A 412 -22.66 -31.80 2.24
CA GLY A 412 -22.59 -32.88 1.29
C GLY A 412 -22.36 -32.29 -0.09
N ASP A 413 -21.16 -32.40 -0.59
CA ASP A 413 -20.93 -32.45 -2.03
C ASP A 413 -21.34 -33.85 -2.50
N GLU A 414 -22.65 -34.05 -2.66
CA GLU A 414 -23.16 -34.91 -3.69
C GLU A 414 -22.87 -34.28 -5.05
N HIS A 415 -21.64 -34.21 -5.46
CA HIS A 415 -21.31 -34.21 -6.88
C HIS A 415 -21.25 -35.67 -7.33
N ASP A 416 -22.44 -36.10 -7.72
CA ASP A 416 -22.81 -37.01 -8.74
C ASP A 416 -21.62 -37.37 -9.68
N ASP A 417 -20.93 -38.46 -9.35
CA ASP A 417 -20.15 -39.25 -10.28
C ASP A 417 -21.12 -39.91 -11.27
N GLN A 418 -21.71 -39.09 -12.17
CA GLN A 418 -22.30 -39.62 -13.37
C GLN A 418 -21.19 -40.24 -14.22
N HIS A 419 -21.03 -41.54 -14.03
CA HIS A 419 -20.41 -42.43 -14.98
C HIS A 419 -20.74 -41.99 -16.40
N ASP A 420 -19.73 -41.56 -17.13
CA ASP A 420 -19.74 -41.41 -18.58
C ASP A 420 -19.75 -42.83 -19.20
N ASP A 421 -20.96 -43.41 -19.29
CA ASP A 421 -21.25 -44.60 -20.10
C ASP A 421 -21.20 -44.20 -21.59
N ARG A 422 -20.02 -43.98 -22.12
CA ARG A 422 -19.80 -43.99 -23.57
C ARG A 422 -19.65 -45.43 -24.04
N PRO A 423 -20.53 -45.92 -24.96
CA PRO A 423 -20.38 -47.23 -25.53
C PRO A 423 -19.07 -47.33 -26.36
N ALA A 424 -18.33 -48.38 -26.13
CA ALA A 424 -17.12 -48.72 -26.85
C ALA A 424 -17.39 -48.78 -28.36
N ILE A 425 -16.79 -47.87 -29.14
CA ILE A 425 -16.76 -47.95 -30.60
C ILE A 425 -15.78 -49.06 -30.96
N GLY A 426 -16.32 -50.21 -31.46
CA GLY A 426 -15.55 -51.32 -32.01
C GLY A 426 -14.79 -50.91 -33.29
N PRO A 427 -13.76 -51.70 -33.66
CA PRO A 427 -12.86 -51.37 -34.78
C PRO A 427 -13.60 -51.48 -36.12
N ILE A 428 -13.63 -50.40 -36.89
CA ILE A 428 -14.12 -50.40 -38.28
C ILE A 428 -13.06 -51.07 -39.15
N GLY A 429 -13.47 -52.23 -39.72
CA GLY A 429 -12.70 -53.00 -40.67
C GLY A 429 -12.44 -52.24 -41.98
N ALA A 430 -11.28 -52.50 -42.52
CA ALA A 430 -10.85 -52.10 -43.85
C ALA A 430 -11.74 -52.79 -44.92
N THR A 431 -12.23 -51.98 -45.87
CA THR A 431 -12.67 -52.52 -47.18
C THR A 431 -12.31 -51.55 -48.28
N THR A 432 -11.47 -52.07 -49.11
CA THR A 432 -11.04 -51.80 -50.47
C THR A 432 -11.95 -51.01 -51.39
N ALA A 433 -11.31 -50.11 -52.16
CA ALA A 433 -11.37 -49.78 -53.57
C ALA A 433 -12.68 -49.95 -54.35
N GLU A 434 -13.09 -48.93 -55.11
CA GLU A 434 -13.13 -48.93 -56.59
C GLU A 434 -13.65 -47.59 -57.15
N ARG A 435 -12.82 -47.10 -58.05
CA ARG A 435 -13.09 -46.38 -59.34
C ARG A 435 -14.57 -46.05 -59.68
N SER A 436 -14.86 -44.82 -60.07
CA SER A 436 -14.90 -44.39 -61.50
C SER A 436 -15.58 -43.00 -61.65
N SER A 437 -14.94 -42.19 -62.42
CA SER A 437 -15.39 -41.23 -63.48
C SER A 437 -16.86 -40.70 -63.41
N GLN A 438 -17.00 -39.44 -63.21
CA GLN A 438 -17.42 -38.46 -64.25
C GLN A 438 -17.23 -37.04 -63.73
#